data_ebb37bc5380844ebe0044167831cab6e
#
_entry.id   ebb37bc5380844ebe0044167831cab6e
#
_cell.length_a   1.000
_cell.length_b   1.000
_cell.length_c   1.000
_cell.angle_alpha   90.00
_cell.angle_beta   90.00
_cell.angle_gamma   90.00
#
_symmetry.space_group_name_H-M   'P 1'
#
loop_
_entity.id
_entity.type
_entity.pdbx_description
1 polymer ?
#
loop_
_entity_poly.entity_id
_entity_poly.type
_entity_poly.pdbx_seq_one_letter_code
_entity_poly.pdbx_strand_id
1 'polypeptide(L)'
;MEIAIIAADMKKELMTQFCIAYCGVLSKHNLCATGITAKYISEATGLTIEKMLAGDQGGEQQIATRVAYDEIDILLYFRDTRPEAVYEDKEGLELLLACDRYNIPVATNIATAEALITALDRGDLDWRNFLNPKSEYNRNKRK
;
A
#
# COMPACT_ATOMS: atom_id res chain seq x y z
N MET A 1 6.67 -9.04 2.69
CA MET A 1 5.49 -8.37 3.28
C MET A 1 4.49 -7.96 2.22
N GLU A 2 3.27 -7.68 2.62
CA GLU A 2 2.20 -7.26 1.71
C GLU A 2 2.09 -5.74 1.74
N ILE A 3 2.36 -5.09 0.61
CA ILE A 3 2.35 -3.62 0.48
C ILE A 3 1.22 -3.22 -0.47
N ALA A 4 0.30 -2.39 0.02
CA ALA A 4 -0.77 -1.82 -0.79
C ALA A 4 -0.40 -0.41 -1.24
N ILE A 5 -0.71 -0.08 -2.49
CA ILE A 5 -0.34 1.19 -3.11
C ILE A 5 -1.57 1.84 -3.74
N ILE A 6 -1.85 3.06 -3.32
CA ILE A 6 -2.93 3.87 -3.88
C ILE A 6 -2.38 5.27 -4.16
N ALA A 7 -2.70 5.83 -5.32
CA ALA A 7 -2.34 7.20 -5.65
C ALA A 7 -3.50 7.90 -6.35
N ALA A 8 -3.84 9.10 -5.89
CA ALA A 8 -4.75 9.98 -6.61
C ALA A 8 -4.20 10.31 -7.99
N ASP A 9 -5.06 10.71 -8.94
CA ASP A 9 -4.65 10.95 -10.33
C ASP A 9 -3.47 11.91 -10.42
N MET A 10 -3.49 13.01 -9.67
CA MET A 10 -2.41 14.00 -9.68
C MET A 10 -1.16 13.56 -8.93
N LYS A 11 -1.20 12.42 -8.24
CA LYS A 11 -0.07 11.86 -7.51
C LYS A 11 0.51 10.60 -8.16
N LYS A 12 -0.05 10.13 -9.26
CA LYS A 12 0.38 8.90 -9.93
C LYS A 12 1.80 8.98 -10.44
N GLU A 13 2.18 10.13 -11.01
CA GLU A 13 3.55 10.32 -11.49
C GLU A 13 4.55 10.28 -10.32
N LEU A 14 4.25 10.96 -9.22
CA LEU A 14 5.09 10.97 -8.03
C LEU A 14 5.22 9.56 -7.44
N MET A 15 4.13 8.83 -7.34
CA MET A 15 4.15 7.44 -6.87
C MET A 15 4.96 6.55 -7.79
N THR A 16 4.83 6.73 -9.10
CA THR A 16 5.60 5.96 -10.08
C THR A 16 7.09 6.21 -9.92
N GLN A 17 7.50 7.45 -9.78
CA GLN A 17 8.91 7.82 -9.55
C GLN A 17 9.44 7.23 -8.25
N PHE A 18 8.63 7.26 -7.19
CA PHE A 18 8.99 6.61 -5.92
C PHE A 18 9.22 5.11 -6.12
N CYS A 19 8.34 4.43 -6.82
CA CYS A 19 8.46 3.00 -7.07
C CYS A 19 9.66 2.66 -7.96
N ILE A 20 10.03 3.53 -8.90
CA ILE A 20 11.25 3.37 -9.69
C ILE A 20 12.47 3.46 -8.77
N ALA A 21 12.52 4.49 -7.93
CA ALA A 21 13.66 4.71 -7.04
C ALA A 21 13.86 3.57 -6.04
N TYR A 22 12.78 2.98 -5.55
CA TYR A 22 12.82 1.91 -4.55
C TYR A 22 12.45 0.54 -5.13
N CYS A 23 12.57 0.37 -6.43
CA CYS A 23 12.22 -0.87 -7.13
C CYS A 23 12.94 -2.09 -6.54
N GLY A 24 14.20 -1.95 -6.19
CA GLY A 24 15.01 -3.04 -5.62
C GLY A 24 14.44 -3.55 -4.29
N VAL A 25 13.98 -2.65 -3.43
CA VAL A 25 13.35 -3.05 -2.17
C VAL A 25 11.96 -3.64 -2.44
N LEU A 26 11.14 -2.94 -3.22
CA LEU A 26 9.76 -3.35 -3.51
C LEU A 26 9.70 -4.73 -4.18
N SER A 27 10.68 -5.07 -5.01
CA SER A 27 10.70 -6.37 -5.70
C SER A 27 10.81 -7.57 -4.76
N LYS A 28 11.23 -7.35 -3.52
CA LYS A 28 11.35 -8.40 -2.50
C LYS A 28 10.01 -8.70 -1.80
N HIS A 29 8.97 -7.95 -2.09
CA HIS A 29 7.68 -8.01 -1.39
C HIS A 29 6.52 -8.23 -2.34
N ASN A 30 5.38 -8.60 -1.77
CA ASN A 30 4.15 -8.73 -2.52
C ASN A 30 3.46 -7.37 -2.59
N LEU A 31 3.07 -6.96 -3.79
CA LEU A 31 2.49 -5.65 -4.03
C LEU A 31 1.07 -5.80 -4.56
N CYS A 32 0.16 -4.96 -4.07
CA CYS A 32 -1.15 -4.77 -4.66
C CYS A 32 -1.43 -3.28 -4.82
N ALA A 33 -2.22 -2.92 -5.80
CA ALA A 33 -2.55 -1.52 -6.07
C ALA A 33 -3.91 -1.41 -6.75
N THR A 34 -4.57 -0.25 -6.59
CA THR A 34 -5.78 0.05 -7.34
C THR A 34 -5.47 0.11 -8.83
N GLY A 35 -6.47 -0.23 -9.66
CA GLY A 35 -6.28 -0.62 -11.07
C GLY A 35 -5.36 0.25 -11.91
N ILE A 36 -5.63 1.57 -11.97
CA ILE A 36 -4.84 2.48 -12.79
C ILE A 36 -3.43 2.67 -12.22
N THR A 37 -3.32 2.77 -10.90
CA THR A 37 -2.03 2.87 -10.21
C THR A 37 -1.16 1.64 -10.49
N ALA A 38 -1.75 0.45 -10.41
CA ALA A 38 -1.04 -0.79 -10.71
C ALA A 38 -0.47 -0.79 -12.13
N LYS A 39 -1.25 -0.32 -13.09
CA LYS A 39 -0.82 -0.23 -14.49
C LYS A 39 0.38 0.71 -14.67
N TYR A 40 0.29 1.92 -14.10
CA TYR A 40 1.39 2.90 -14.20
C TYR A 40 2.69 2.37 -13.61
N ILE A 41 2.60 1.75 -12.44
CA ILE A 41 3.79 1.26 -11.75
C ILE A 41 4.39 0.05 -12.48
N SER A 42 3.57 -0.92 -12.88
CA SER A 42 4.07 -2.12 -13.56
C SER A 42 4.69 -1.80 -14.91
N GLU A 43 4.13 -0.87 -15.68
CA GLU A 43 4.70 -0.44 -16.96
C GLU A 43 6.04 0.27 -16.77
N ALA A 44 6.19 1.08 -15.72
CA ALA A 44 7.40 1.86 -15.49
C ALA A 44 8.53 1.04 -14.85
N THR A 45 8.22 0.02 -14.06
CA THR A 45 9.18 -0.67 -13.21
C THR A 45 9.38 -2.14 -13.55
N GLY A 46 8.43 -2.77 -14.22
CA GLY A 46 8.40 -4.21 -14.41
C GLY A 46 8.02 -5.01 -13.17
N LEU A 47 7.68 -4.35 -12.05
CA LEU A 47 7.24 -5.04 -10.84
C LEU A 47 5.94 -5.80 -11.08
N THR A 48 5.83 -6.98 -10.48
CA THR A 48 4.58 -7.75 -10.46
C THR A 48 3.67 -7.19 -9.38
N ILE A 49 2.50 -6.69 -9.79
CA ILE A 49 1.55 -6.04 -8.88
C ILE A 49 0.18 -6.69 -9.05
N GLU A 50 -0.41 -7.14 -7.95
CA GLU A 50 -1.79 -7.62 -7.95
C GLU A 50 -2.71 -6.42 -8.15
N LYS A 51 -3.53 -6.46 -9.20
CA LYS A 51 -4.41 -5.36 -9.56
C LYS A 51 -5.74 -5.49 -8.84
N MET A 52 -6.08 -4.47 -8.04
CA MET A 52 -7.40 -4.31 -7.45
C MET A 52 -8.32 -3.56 -8.41
N LEU A 53 -9.60 -3.42 -8.06
CA LEU A 53 -10.50 -2.55 -8.80
C LEU A 53 -9.97 -1.11 -8.79
N ALA A 54 -10.41 -0.29 -9.74
CA ALA A 54 -10.12 1.14 -9.71
C ALA A 54 -10.71 1.75 -8.41
N GLY A 55 -10.11 2.85 -7.92
CA GLY A 55 -10.53 3.46 -6.67
C GLY A 55 -12.01 3.82 -6.65
N ASP A 56 -12.54 4.41 -7.74
CA ASP A 56 -13.94 4.77 -7.90
C ASP A 56 -14.88 3.58 -8.11
N GLN A 57 -14.34 2.37 -8.28
CA GLN A 57 -15.08 1.13 -8.47
C GLN A 57 -14.96 0.16 -7.29
N GLY A 58 -14.50 0.65 -6.14
CA GLY A 58 -14.40 -0.15 -4.91
C GLY A 58 -13.00 -0.69 -4.59
N GLY A 59 -11.95 -0.22 -5.29
CA GLY A 59 -10.58 -0.66 -5.03
C GLY A 59 -10.09 -0.34 -3.62
N GLU A 60 -10.41 0.84 -3.09
CA GLU A 60 -10.06 1.21 -1.73
C GLU A 60 -10.76 0.33 -0.70
N GLN A 61 -12.02 -0.05 -0.96
CA GLN A 61 -12.78 -0.95 -0.09
C GLN A 61 -12.21 -2.36 -0.10
N GLN A 62 -11.71 -2.84 -1.23
CA GLN A 62 -11.01 -4.12 -1.30
C GLN A 62 -9.76 -4.12 -0.42
N ILE A 63 -9.00 -3.04 -0.45
CA ILE A 63 -7.80 -2.89 0.39
C ILE A 63 -8.19 -2.77 1.86
N ALA A 64 -9.24 -2.01 2.19
CA ALA A 64 -9.74 -1.89 3.56
C ALA A 64 -10.16 -3.25 4.13
N THR A 65 -10.79 -4.10 3.32
CA THR A 65 -11.15 -5.46 3.74
C THR A 65 -9.91 -6.28 4.08
N ARG A 66 -8.86 -6.20 3.28
CA ARG A 66 -7.60 -6.90 3.56
C ARG A 66 -6.92 -6.36 4.81
N VAL A 67 -7.00 -5.05 5.05
CA VAL A 67 -6.49 -4.44 6.29
C VAL A 67 -7.20 -5.04 7.50
N ALA A 68 -8.52 -5.19 7.44
CA ALA A 68 -9.31 -5.75 8.53
C ALA A 68 -8.98 -7.22 8.83
N TYR A 69 -8.42 -7.95 7.87
CA TYR A 69 -7.95 -9.33 8.06
C TYR A 69 -6.45 -9.43 8.35
N ASP A 70 -5.78 -8.32 8.65
CA ASP A 70 -4.32 -8.25 8.88
C ASP A 70 -3.49 -8.74 7.69
N GLU A 71 -4.03 -8.68 6.48
CA GLU A 71 -3.37 -9.15 5.27
C GLU A 71 -2.51 -8.09 4.57
N ILE A 72 -2.54 -6.84 5.04
CA ILE A 72 -1.71 -5.73 4.53
C ILE A 72 -0.75 -5.32 5.63
N ASP A 73 0.52 -5.16 5.29
CA ASP A 73 1.56 -4.78 6.25
C ASP A 73 1.93 -3.30 6.17
N ILE A 74 1.81 -2.69 4.99
CA ILE A 74 2.10 -1.28 4.75
C ILE A 74 1.10 -0.75 3.72
N LEU A 75 0.61 0.46 3.94
CA LEU A 75 -0.17 1.21 2.95
C LEU A 75 0.61 2.45 2.51
N LEU A 76 0.86 2.56 1.21
CA LEU A 76 1.37 3.78 0.58
C LEU A 76 0.20 4.45 -0.11
N TYR A 77 -0.24 5.59 0.42
CA TYR A 77 -1.48 6.22 -0.01
C TYR A 77 -1.26 7.71 -0.28
N PHE A 78 -0.89 8.03 -1.51
CA PHE A 78 -0.65 9.42 -1.94
C PHE A 78 -1.98 10.03 -2.38
N ARG A 79 -2.56 10.84 -1.51
CA ARG A 79 -3.91 11.40 -1.67
C ARG A 79 -3.90 12.67 -2.49
N ASP A 80 -5.07 13.01 -3.03
CA ASP A 80 -5.33 14.34 -3.55
C ASP A 80 -5.32 15.30 -2.34
N THR A 81 -4.42 16.25 -2.34
CA THR A 81 -4.22 17.16 -1.20
C THR A 81 -4.99 18.46 -1.32
N ARG A 82 -5.82 18.63 -2.37
CA ARG A 82 -6.69 19.81 -2.46
C ARG A 82 -7.77 19.72 -1.38
N PRO A 83 -8.05 20.83 -0.64
CA PRO A 83 -9.00 20.77 0.46
C PRO A 83 -10.38 20.23 0.07
N GLU A 84 -10.92 20.65 -1.08
CA GLU A 84 -12.22 20.20 -1.55
C GLU A 84 -12.29 18.68 -1.80
N ALA A 85 -11.20 18.10 -2.27
CA ALA A 85 -11.13 16.65 -2.48
C ALA A 85 -11.03 15.89 -1.16
N VAL A 86 -10.24 16.40 -0.22
CA VAL A 86 -10.04 15.78 1.09
C VAL A 86 -11.35 15.71 1.88
N TYR A 87 -12.13 16.78 1.89
CA TYR A 87 -13.39 16.84 2.64
C TYR A 87 -14.46 15.88 2.09
N GLU A 88 -14.41 15.55 0.80
CA GLU A 88 -15.38 14.66 0.16
C GLU A 88 -14.93 13.20 0.12
N ASP A 89 -13.69 12.90 0.48
CA ASP A 89 -13.10 11.56 0.37
C ASP A 89 -13.44 10.70 1.60
N LYS A 90 -14.67 10.26 1.68
CA LYS A 90 -15.13 9.39 2.80
C LYS A 90 -14.47 8.02 2.76
N GLU A 91 -14.30 7.44 1.57
CA GLU A 91 -13.70 6.12 1.42
C GLU A 91 -12.23 6.12 1.83
N GLY A 92 -11.48 7.14 1.43
CA GLY A 92 -10.11 7.31 1.85
C GLY A 92 -9.98 7.48 3.36
N LEU A 93 -10.86 8.26 3.97
CA LEU A 93 -10.87 8.43 5.42
C LEU A 93 -11.17 7.09 6.13
N GLU A 94 -12.16 6.35 5.66
CA GLU A 94 -12.49 5.03 6.22
C GLU A 94 -11.30 4.07 6.14
N LEU A 95 -10.58 4.07 5.02
CA LEU A 95 -9.38 3.24 4.85
C LEU A 95 -8.30 3.64 5.86
N LEU A 96 -8.04 4.93 6.02
CA LEU A 96 -7.04 5.41 6.99
C LEU A 96 -7.43 5.06 8.42
N LEU A 97 -8.72 5.19 8.78
CA LEU A 97 -9.20 4.79 10.10
C LEU A 97 -9.06 3.28 10.33
N ALA A 98 -9.28 2.48 9.31
CA ALA A 98 -9.04 1.03 9.39
C ALA A 98 -7.57 0.73 9.66
N CYS A 99 -6.66 1.42 8.98
CA CYS A 99 -5.23 1.26 9.23
C CYS A 99 -4.85 1.64 10.66
N ASP A 100 -5.41 2.72 11.19
CA ASP A 100 -5.18 3.13 12.57
C ASP A 100 -5.70 2.07 13.55
N ARG A 101 -6.88 1.52 13.28
CA ARG A 101 -7.51 0.51 14.14
C ARG A 101 -6.69 -0.79 14.17
N TYR A 102 -6.10 -1.18 13.06
CA TYR A 102 -5.35 -2.43 12.93
C TYR A 102 -3.83 -2.24 12.99
N ASN A 103 -3.37 -1.04 13.31
CA ASN A 103 -1.95 -0.70 13.44
C ASN A 103 -1.12 -0.98 12.18
N ILE A 104 -1.68 -0.63 11.03
CA ILE A 104 -0.98 -0.74 9.75
C ILE A 104 -0.23 0.58 9.50
N PRO A 105 1.09 0.57 9.33
CA PRO A 105 1.85 1.77 8.96
C PRO A 105 1.36 2.34 7.64
N VAL A 106 1.14 3.66 7.60
CA VAL A 106 0.64 4.36 6.41
C VAL A 106 1.56 5.52 6.07
N ALA A 107 1.93 5.64 4.80
CA ALA A 107 2.59 6.83 4.28
C ALA A 107 1.64 7.57 3.36
N THR A 108 1.31 8.82 3.69
CA THR A 108 0.43 9.66 2.88
C THR A 108 1.21 10.68 2.04
N ASN A 109 2.52 10.68 2.12
CA ASN A 109 3.41 11.54 1.34
C ASN A 109 4.75 10.84 1.12
N ILE A 110 5.54 11.39 0.20
CA ILE A 110 6.80 10.74 -0.21
C ILE A 110 7.82 10.67 0.92
N ALA A 111 7.89 11.67 1.79
CA ALA A 111 8.86 11.69 2.87
C ALA A 111 8.62 10.54 3.86
N THR A 112 7.36 10.33 4.24
CA THR A 112 6.98 9.21 5.10
C THR A 112 7.18 7.87 4.39
N ALA A 113 6.86 7.81 3.08
CA ALA A 113 7.05 6.60 2.29
C ALA A 113 8.52 6.17 2.26
N GLU A 114 9.45 7.11 2.06
CA GLU A 114 10.88 6.82 2.07
C GLU A 114 11.33 6.29 3.44
N ALA A 115 10.86 6.90 4.53
CA ALA A 115 11.17 6.44 5.87
C ALA A 115 10.64 5.02 6.12
N LEU A 116 9.41 4.73 5.71
CA LEU A 116 8.82 3.40 5.87
C LEU A 116 9.54 2.33 5.06
N ILE A 117 9.88 2.62 3.81
CA ILE A 117 10.58 1.66 2.95
C ILE A 117 11.99 1.39 3.50
N THR A 118 12.66 2.40 4.02
CA THR A 118 13.96 2.22 4.67
C THR A 118 13.83 1.34 5.91
N ALA A 119 12.83 1.59 6.76
CA ALA A 119 12.56 0.78 7.94
C ALA A 119 12.22 -0.67 7.57
N LEU A 120 11.40 -0.86 6.54
CA LEU A 120 11.05 -2.18 6.02
C LEU A 120 12.31 -2.96 5.60
N ASP A 121 13.20 -2.32 4.85
CA ASP A 121 14.40 -2.97 4.34
C ASP A 121 15.38 -3.34 5.45
N ARG A 122 15.38 -2.60 6.57
CA ARG A 122 16.18 -2.91 7.75
C ARG A 122 15.59 -4.00 8.64
N GLY A 123 14.36 -4.43 8.39
CA GLY A 123 13.66 -5.40 9.23
C GLY A 123 12.91 -4.81 10.43
N ASP A 124 12.77 -3.49 10.50
CA ASP A 124 12.08 -2.82 11.63
C ASP A 124 10.60 -3.19 11.72
N LEU A 125 10.00 -3.71 10.64
CA LEU A 125 8.59 -4.11 10.59
C LEU A 125 8.40 -5.63 10.64
N ASP A 126 9.43 -6.40 10.93
CA ASP A 126 9.37 -7.87 10.89
C ASP A 126 8.36 -8.46 11.89
N TRP A 127 7.99 -7.72 12.94
CA TRP A 127 6.93 -8.12 13.86
C TRP A 127 5.59 -8.34 13.15
N ARG A 128 5.36 -7.72 12.00
CA ARG A 128 4.15 -7.93 11.19
C ARG A 128 4.02 -9.38 10.70
N ASN A 129 5.13 -10.08 10.55
CA ASN A 129 5.11 -11.46 10.11
C ASN A 129 4.35 -12.39 11.06
N PHE A 130 4.28 -12.06 12.34
CA PHE A 130 3.51 -12.84 13.32
C PHE A 130 2.00 -12.59 13.22
N LEU A 131 1.60 -11.43 12.71
CA LEU A 131 0.19 -11.02 12.60
C LEU A 131 -0.43 -11.38 11.26
N ASN A 132 0.30 -11.20 10.17
CA ASN A 132 -0.24 -11.37 8.83
C ASN A 132 -0.42 -12.85 8.49
N PRO A 133 -1.67 -13.32 8.26
CA PRO A 133 -1.91 -14.73 7.94
C PRO A 133 -1.27 -15.16 6.61
N LYS A 134 -0.95 -14.23 5.73
CA LYS A 134 -0.29 -14.50 4.44
C LYS A 134 1.22 -14.49 4.52
N SER A 135 1.81 -14.17 5.69
CA SER A 135 3.26 -14.18 5.86
C SER A 135 3.80 -15.60 5.65
N GLU A 136 5.04 -15.71 5.19
CA GLU A 136 5.71 -16.99 5.05
C GLU A 136 5.75 -17.74 6.38
N TYR A 137 6.02 -17.04 7.48
CA TYR A 137 6.02 -17.62 8.82
C TYR A 137 4.68 -18.31 9.14
N ASN A 138 3.55 -17.61 8.95
CA ASN A 138 2.23 -18.16 9.27
C ASN A 138 1.78 -19.24 8.29
N ARG A 139 2.13 -19.12 7.01
CA ARG A 139 1.83 -20.17 6.03
C ARG A 139 2.58 -21.47 6.34
N ASN A 140 3.82 -21.38 6.75
CA ASN A 140 4.63 -22.54 7.12
C ASN A 140 4.13 -23.19 8.41
N LYS A 141 3.64 -22.39 9.35
CA LYS A 141 3.09 -22.88 10.62
C LYS A 141 1.83 -23.74 10.43
N ARG A 142 1.07 -23.50 9.35
CA ARG A 142 -0.16 -24.26 9.03
C ARG A 142 0.11 -25.61 8.38
N LYS A 143 1.33 -25.84 7.95
CA LYS A 143 1.76 -27.14 7.43
C LYS A 143 2.19 -28.01 8.59
#